data_74c60f8b8f1e867fa360d8b06b5fe967
#
_entry.id   74c60f8b8f1e867fa360d8b06b5fe967
#
_cell.length_a   1.000
_cell.length_b   1.000
_cell.length_c   1.000
_cell.angle_alpha   90.00
_cell.angle_beta   90.00
_cell.angle_gamma   90.00
#
_symmetry.space_group_name_H-M   'P 1'
#
loop_
_entity.id
_entity.type
_entity.pdbx_description
1 polymer ?
#
loop_
_entity_poly.entity_id
_entity_poly.type
_entity_poly.pdbx_seq_one_letter_code
_entity_poly.pdbx_strand_id
1 'polypeptide(L)'
;MRGAPGIGSATVRNDTPMAIVLVDAENVRRSTWPNIGKDELERLCAEWAHARGHDVRVIWETNEIADDRIAREVRELDPPIWIVTSDRELRERVRDHAERIIGGGSFARELRA
;
A
#
# COMPACT_ATOMS: atom_id res chain seq x y z
N MET A 1 15.37 21.21 22.46
CA MET A 1 15.25 20.97 22.22
C MET A 1 15.17 20.86 22.04
N ARG A 2 15.08 20.65 22.00
CA ARG A 2 15.02 20.18 21.54
C ARG A 2 14.50 20.37 21.29
N GLY A 3 14.21 20.57 21.16
CA GLY A 3 13.65 20.45 20.72
C GLY A 3 13.06 20.57 20.35
N ALA A 4 13.04 20.72 20.36
CA ALA A 4 12.53 20.64 20.00
C ALA A 4 11.99 20.70 19.66
N PRO A 5 11.90 20.97 19.80
CA PRO A 5 11.27 20.72 19.34
C PRO A 5 10.65 20.74 18.89
N GLY A 6 10.50 20.72 18.86
CA GLY A 6 10.04 20.42 18.43
C GLY A 6 9.57 20.41 18.03
N ILE A 7 9.49 20.53 17.99
CA ILE A 7 9.18 20.41 17.54
C ILE A 7 8.90 20.07 17.12
N GLY A 8 9.02 20.66 17.26
CA GLY A 8 9.16 19.69 16.42
C GLY A 8 8.46 18.41 16.48
N SER A 9 7.66 18.21 17.32
CA SER A 9 6.96 16.96 17.44
C SER A 9 6.31 16.51 16.13
N ALA A 10 5.81 17.45 15.37
CA ALA A 10 5.19 17.11 14.09
C ALA A 10 6.18 16.45 13.15
N THR A 11 7.43 16.84 13.25
CA THR A 11 8.48 16.28 12.42
C THR A 11 8.75 14.83 12.76
N VAL A 12 8.69 14.51 14.03
CA VAL A 12 8.97 13.15 14.48
C VAL A 12 8.04 12.15 13.84
N ARG A 13 6.80 12.51 13.70
CA ARG A 13 5.79 11.65 13.13
C ARG A 13 6.14 11.18 11.73
N ASN A 14 6.95 11.94 10.99
CA ASN A 14 7.30 11.58 9.63
C ASN A 14 8.23 10.38 9.54
N ASP A 15 8.90 10.03 10.63
CA ASP A 15 9.82 8.92 10.64
C ASP A 15 9.11 7.58 10.82
N THR A 16 7.86 7.62 11.26
CA THR A 16 7.10 6.41 11.52
C THR A 16 5.85 6.40 10.66
N PRO A 17 5.78 5.53 9.65
CA PRO A 17 4.59 5.50 8.80
C PRO A 17 3.37 5.04 9.57
N MET A 18 2.20 5.53 9.14
CA MET A 18 0.92 5.10 9.71
C MET A 18 0.70 3.63 9.45
N ALA A 19 1.02 3.17 8.26
CA ALA A 19 0.91 1.77 7.88
C ALA A 19 1.85 1.49 6.73
N ILE A 20 2.22 0.22 6.57
CA ILE A 20 2.88 -0.26 5.37
C ILE A 20 1.77 -0.80 4.47
N VAL A 21 1.68 -0.26 3.25
CA VAL A 21 0.60 -0.59 2.33
C VAL A 21 1.17 -1.37 1.15
N LEU A 22 0.80 -2.64 1.05
CA LEU A 22 1.26 -3.51 -0.04
C LEU A 22 0.17 -3.52 -1.11
N VAL A 23 0.51 -3.04 -2.31
CA VAL A 23 -0.44 -2.88 -3.40
C VAL A 23 -0.22 -3.96 -4.45
N ASP A 24 -1.25 -4.76 -4.69
CA ASP A 24 -1.27 -5.75 -5.77
C ASP A 24 -1.46 -4.97 -7.07
N ALA A 25 -0.36 -4.64 -7.72
CA ALA A 25 -0.33 -3.61 -8.77
C ALA A 25 -1.21 -3.94 -9.97
N GLU A 26 -1.07 -5.15 -10.53
CA GLU A 26 -1.88 -5.51 -11.70
C GLU A 26 -3.37 -5.54 -11.36
N ASN A 27 -3.71 -6.00 -10.16
CA ASN A 27 -5.10 -6.05 -9.74
C ASN A 27 -5.71 -4.65 -9.71
N VAL A 28 -5.01 -3.69 -9.12
CA VAL A 28 -5.50 -2.32 -9.04
C VAL A 28 -5.56 -1.69 -10.42
N ARG A 29 -4.51 -1.86 -11.21
CA ARG A 29 -4.39 -1.25 -12.51
C ARG A 29 -5.52 -1.67 -13.45
N ARG A 30 -5.93 -2.93 -13.36
CA ARG A 30 -6.97 -3.51 -14.22
C ARG A 30 -8.37 -3.36 -13.66
N SER A 31 -8.52 -2.81 -12.48
CA SER A 31 -9.82 -2.72 -11.82
C SER A 31 -10.70 -1.60 -12.38
N THR A 32 -10.16 -0.73 -13.22
CA THR A 32 -10.91 0.35 -13.86
C THR A 32 -10.69 0.28 -15.37
N TRP A 33 -11.60 0.90 -16.11
CA TRP A 33 -11.48 1.00 -17.56
C TRP A 33 -11.54 2.46 -17.96
N PRO A 34 -10.60 2.97 -18.77
CA PRO A 34 -9.39 2.27 -19.21
C PRO A 34 -8.47 1.93 -18.05
N ASN A 35 -7.62 0.91 -18.24
CA ASN A 35 -6.67 0.52 -17.20
C ASN A 35 -5.74 1.69 -16.86
N ILE A 36 -5.31 1.74 -15.60
CA ILE A 36 -4.32 2.72 -15.19
C ILE A 36 -2.96 2.32 -15.77
N GLY A 37 -2.22 3.26 -16.33
CA GLY A 37 -0.88 2.99 -16.81
C GLY A 37 0.06 2.64 -15.67
N LYS A 38 1.11 1.87 -15.96
CA LYS A 38 2.02 1.40 -14.89
C LYS A 38 2.71 2.56 -14.19
N ASP A 39 3.28 3.50 -14.96
CA ASP A 39 3.97 4.65 -14.36
C ASP A 39 2.98 5.54 -13.64
N GLU A 40 1.78 5.67 -14.16
CA GLU A 40 0.74 6.46 -13.53
C GLU A 40 0.37 5.86 -12.18
N LEU A 41 0.23 4.53 -12.10
CA LEU A 41 -0.11 3.88 -10.84
C LEU A 41 0.97 4.11 -9.80
N GLU A 42 2.23 3.98 -10.20
CA GLU A 42 3.35 4.23 -9.28
C GLU A 42 3.29 5.65 -8.73
N ARG A 43 3.07 6.62 -9.60
CA ARG A 43 3.00 8.03 -9.20
C ARG A 43 1.82 8.30 -8.28
N LEU A 44 0.65 7.79 -8.64
CA LEU A 44 -0.56 8.01 -7.85
C LEU A 44 -0.43 7.38 -6.45
N CYS A 45 0.14 6.19 -6.39
CA CYS A 45 0.34 5.52 -5.11
C CYS A 45 1.32 6.31 -4.23
N ALA A 46 2.41 6.79 -4.83
CA ALA A 46 3.40 7.56 -4.08
C ALA A 46 2.78 8.84 -3.52
N GLU A 47 2.00 9.55 -4.34
CA GLU A 47 1.34 10.78 -3.90
C GLU A 47 0.32 10.51 -2.80
N TRP A 48 -0.46 9.45 -2.96
CA TRP A 48 -1.46 9.07 -1.98
C TRP A 48 -0.81 8.73 -0.64
N ALA A 49 0.25 7.93 -0.68
CA ALA A 49 0.94 7.51 0.53
C ALA A 49 1.61 8.68 1.24
N HIS A 50 2.24 9.56 0.46
CA HIS A 50 2.90 10.73 1.02
C HIS A 50 1.88 11.64 1.75
N ALA A 51 0.73 11.85 1.12
CA ALA A 51 -0.30 12.72 1.70
C ALA A 51 -0.85 12.17 3.01
N ARG A 52 -0.81 10.87 3.21
CA ARG A 52 -1.37 10.21 4.40
C ARG A 52 -0.32 9.68 5.37
N GLY A 53 0.95 9.80 5.03
CA GLY A 53 2.03 9.34 5.90
C GLY A 53 2.22 7.84 5.91
N HIS A 54 1.80 7.15 4.85
CA HIS A 54 2.00 5.70 4.73
C HIS A 54 3.28 5.38 3.98
N ASP A 55 3.77 4.15 4.16
CA ASP A 55 4.84 3.58 3.35
C ASP A 55 4.18 2.65 2.35
N VAL A 56 4.17 3.02 1.08
CA VAL A 56 3.52 2.21 0.05
C VAL A 56 4.53 1.42 -0.74
N ARG A 57 4.19 0.16 -1.04
CA ARG A 57 5.01 -0.71 -1.86
C ARG A 57 4.13 -1.27 -2.96
N VAL A 58 4.41 -0.86 -4.19
CA VAL A 58 3.64 -1.28 -5.36
C VAL A 58 4.31 -2.53 -5.91
N ILE A 59 3.61 -3.65 -5.82
CA ILE A 59 4.20 -4.96 -6.09
C ILE A 59 3.75 -5.46 -7.44
N TRP A 60 4.72 -5.56 -8.36
CA TRP A 60 4.51 -6.08 -9.72
C TRP A 60 4.97 -7.53 -9.76
N GLU A 61 4.40 -8.28 -10.68
CA GLU A 61 4.89 -9.63 -10.93
C GLU A 61 6.23 -9.54 -11.63
N THR A 62 7.19 -10.28 -11.12
CA THR A 62 8.52 -10.37 -11.70
C THR A 62 8.87 -11.87 -11.79
N ASN A 63 9.96 -12.29 -11.14
CA ASN A 63 10.30 -13.71 -11.06
C ASN A 63 9.41 -14.46 -10.08
N GLU A 64 8.78 -13.72 -9.18
CA GLU A 64 7.84 -14.26 -8.21
C GLU A 64 6.46 -13.71 -8.50
N ILE A 65 5.43 -14.53 -8.38
CA ILE A 65 4.05 -14.08 -8.53
C ILE A 65 3.73 -13.09 -7.41
N ALA A 66 3.06 -11.99 -7.77
CA ALA A 66 2.79 -10.93 -6.79
C ALA A 66 2.06 -11.45 -5.55
N ASP A 67 1.09 -12.35 -5.73
CA ASP A 67 0.33 -12.93 -4.61
C ASP A 67 1.26 -13.61 -3.61
N ASP A 68 2.21 -14.41 -4.12
CA ASP A 68 3.13 -15.13 -3.25
C ASP A 68 4.04 -14.17 -2.50
N ARG A 69 4.49 -13.13 -3.18
CA ARG A 69 5.35 -12.12 -2.57
C ARG A 69 4.61 -11.37 -1.48
N ILE A 70 3.38 -10.95 -1.75
CA ILE A 70 2.59 -10.21 -0.76
C ILE A 70 2.32 -11.09 0.45
N ALA A 71 1.93 -12.35 0.22
CA ALA A 71 1.64 -13.27 1.31
C ALA A 71 2.87 -13.53 2.19
N ARG A 72 4.05 -13.53 1.58
CA ARG A 72 5.30 -13.69 2.33
C ARG A 72 5.64 -12.42 3.09
N GLU A 73 5.59 -11.27 2.42
CA GLU A 73 6.03 -10.02 3.04
C GLU A 73 5.14 -9.60 4.19
N VAL A 74 3.83 -9.89 4.12
CA VAL A 74 2.93 -9.51 5.20
C VAL A 74 3.31 -10.16 6.52
N ARG A 75 4.00 -11.30 6.47
CA ARG A 75 4.44 -12.02 7.67
C ARG A 75 5.76 -11.49 8.20
N GLU A 76 6.54 -10.81 7.35
CA GLU A 76 7.89 -10.39 7.69
C GLU A 76 7.97 -8.92 8.10
N LEU A 77 7.00 -8.13 7.68
CA LEU A 77 7.02 -6.69 7.92
C LEU A 77 6.36 -6.36 9.26
N ASP A 78 6.75 -5.23 9.83
CA ASP A 78 6.19 -4.77 11.09
C ASP A 78 4.79 -4.19 10.87
N PRO A 79 3.81 -4.62 11.68
CA PRO A 79 2.46 -4.03 11.58
C PRO A 79 2.45 -2.58 12.03
N PRO A 80 1.43 -1.80 11.65
CA PRO A 80 0.25 -2.24 10.91
C PRO A 80 0.51 -2.33 9.41
N ILE A 81 -0.09 -3.35 8.79
CA ILE A 81 0.07 -3.60 7.36
C ILE A 81 -1.30 -3.61 6.71
N TRP A 82 -1.43 -2.86 5.61
CA TRP A 82 -2.65 -2.85 4.81
C TRP A 82 -2.35 -3.53 3.48
N ILE A 83 -3.32 -4.25 2.96
CA ILE A 83 -3.19 -4.94 1.68
C ILE A 83 -4.25 -4.40 0.72
N VAL A 84 -3.83 -4.09 -0.51
CA VAL A 84 -4.76 -3.60 -1.53
C VAL A 84 -4.88 -4.66 -2.62
N THR A 85 -6.01 -5.33 -2.67
CA THR A 85 -6.30 -6.32 -3.70
C THR A 85 -7.79 -6.67 -3.66
N SER A 86 -8.34 -7.06 -4.82
CA SER A 86 -9.69 -7.63 -4.89
C SER A 86 -9.64 -9.15 -5.06
N ASP A 87 -8.44 -9.73 -5.17
CA ASP A 87 -8.27 -11.17 -5.34
C ASP A 87 -8.70 -11.87 -4.06
N ARG A 88 -9.75 -12.71 -4.17
CA ARG A 88 -10.30 -13.37 -3.00
C ARG A 88 -9.31 -14.30 -2.34
N GLU A 89 -8.58 -15.06 -3.15
CA GLU A 89 -7.62 -16.02 -2.63
C GLU A 89 -6.50 -15.33 -1.85
N LEU A 90 -5.97 -14.24 -2.40
CA LEU A 90 -4.93 -13.48 -1.70
C LEU A 90 -5.48 -12.89 -0.40
N ARG A 91 -6.71 -12.37 -0.43
CA ARG A 91 -7.31 -11.80 0.78
C ARG A 91 -7.41 -12.84 1.88
N GLU A 92 -7.77 -14.08 1.53
CA GLU A 92 -7.83 -15.15 2.52
C GLU A 92 -6.45 -15.47 3.09
N ARG A 93 -5.42 -15.46 2.22
CA ARG A 93 -4.06 -15.79 2.66
C ARG A 93 -3.49 -14.78 3.63
N VAL A 94 -3.87 -13.50 3.53
CA VAL A 94 -3.26 -12.43 4.32
C VAL A 94 -4.14 -11.94 5.47
N ARG A 95 -5.37 -12.43 5.55
CA ARG A 95 -6.36 -11.89 6.48
C ARG A 95 -5.88 -11.79 7.92
N ASP A 96 -5.17 -12.80 8.40
CA ASP A 96 -4.75 -12.84 9.80
C ASP A 96 -3.59 -11.90 10.10
N HIS A 97 -2.94 -11.36 9.06
CA HIS A 97 -1.76 -10.51 9.23
C HIS A 97 -2.01 -9.06 8.80
N ALA A 98 -3.11 -8.80 8.11
CA ALA A 98 -3.41 -7.46 7.61
C ALA A 98 -4.36 -6.76 8.58
N GLU A 99 -4.01 -5.52 8.94
CA GLU A 99 -4.91 -4.69 9.73
C GLU A 99 -6.12 -4.28 8.90
N ARG A 100 -5.91 -4.08 7.60
CA ARG A 100 -6.95 -3.62 6.70
C ARG A 100 -6.71 -4.19 5.31
N ILE A 101 -7.80 -4.54 4.64
CA ILE A 101 -7.74 -4.98 3.24
C ILE A 101 -8.66 -4.09 2.44
N ILE A 102 -8.11 -3.48 1.37
CA ILE A 102 -8.84 -2.56 0.52
C ILE A 102 -8.98 -3.19 -0.86
N GLY A 103 -10.20 -3.18 -1.41
CA GLY A 103 -10.41 -3.71 -2.75
C GLY A 103 -9.70 -2.87 -3.81
N GLY A 104 -9.22 -3.53 -4.87
CA GLY A 104 -8.48 -2.86 -5.93
C GLY A 104 -9.28 -1.76 -6.60
N GLY A 105 -10.55 -2.00 -6.88
CA GLY A 105 -11.41 -0.99 -7.49
C GLY A 105 -11.66 0.21 -6.59
N SER A 106 -11.90 -0.05 -5.30
CA SER A 106 -12.08 1.04 -4.33
C SER A 106 -10.84 1.89 -4.23
N PHE A 107 -9.68 1.24 -4.19
CA PHE A 107 -8.42 1.94 -4.09
C PHE A 107 -8.15 2.77 -5.35
N ALA A 108 -8.40 2.20 -6.53
CA ALA A 108 -8.21 2.92 -7.79
C ALA A 108 -9.05 4.19 -7.83
N ARG A 109 -10.30 4.10 -7.36
CA ARG A 109 -11.16 5.28 -7.30
C ARG A 109 -10.62 6.32 -6.34
N GLU A 110 -10.11 5.88 -5.21
CA GLU A 110 -9.52 6.79 -4.23
C GLU A 110 -8.30 7.51 -4.80
N LEU A 111 -7.46 6.79 -5.55
CA LEU A 111 -6.27 7.38 -6.14
C LEU A 111 -6.61 8.50 -7.13
N ARG A 112 -7.75 8.37 -7.81
CA ARG A 112 -8.16 9.34 -8.84
C ARG A 112 -9.15 10.39 -8.34
N ALA A 113 -9.48 10.33 -7.09
CA ALA A 113 -10.43 11.28 -6.51
C ALA A 113 -9.83 12.69 -6.38
#